data_958a04db9e37d505400937f39d30b2ef
#
_entry.id   958a04db9e37d505400937f39d30b2ef
#
_cell.length_a   1.000
_cell.length_b   1.000
_cell.length_c   1.000
_cell.angle_alpha   90.00
_cell.angle_beta   90.00
_cell.angle_gamma   90.00
#
_symmetry.space_group_name_H-M   'P 1'
#
loop_
_entity.id
_entity.type
_entity.pdbx_description
1 polymer ?
#
loop_
_entity_poly.entity_id
_entity_poly.type
_entity_poly.pdbx_seq_one_letter_code
_entity_poly.pdbx_strand_id
1 'polypeptide(L)'
;MERVNENPFNFLMDLIQKYGDTIYIKLQQKDVYILSNPDYIEQIFTRDYKLFSKTRAAELRPFLGNGLLLNEGDSHRQHKKIIQPLFLPKSIKSYSNIMVDNIKHISDNWQDNTTIDVLQEMTMLAMGVMTESLFGINFRDRDTFSKVSDSFTNILESFTQVHEPVKNILIEDSTNENKKQKNKFQDSLDYINQKIFILMDHIKKTNPEKTNLISHLIKAKDPDSDEIGLPDQQIRDEIMIFLFAAHDTTSTALTWSMAYLATNSEIQDKLQKEVDSVLEGGRLPTGDDLPKLEYAEKIFKETLRIRPSVWALSRLTNEEYTMGEYVVPSNSIIFMSQYAMHNSPKYYADPDKFIPERWTKEFLYKLPRFAYFPFGGGIRSCIGETFAVQEGILALATIFQKWKIRPTTEGVSFEPKALGGFTKPKYPINVIVKSRNN
;
A
#
# COMPACT_ATOMS: atom_id res chain seq x y z
N MET A 1 -6.81 -27.21 -1.22
CA MET A 1 -7.55 -25.97 -0.86
C MET A 1 -7.39 -25.57 0.60
N GLU A 2 -7.41 -26.46 1.58
CA GLU A 2 -7.11 -26.12 2.99
C GLU A 2 -5.78 -25.34 3.15
N ARG A 3 -4.70 -25.76 2.50
CA ARG A 3 -3.40 -25.07 2.58
C ARG A 3 -3.39 -23.63 2.04
N VAL A 4 -4.25 -23.29 1.08
CA VAL A 4 -4.37 -21.91 0.55
C VAL A 4 -4.97 -20.98 1.61
N ASN A 5 -5.91 -21.48 2.38
CA ASN A 5 -6.61 -20.72 3.42
C ASN A 5 -5.75 -20.55 4.68
N GLU A 6 -4.84 -21.50 4.94
CA GLU A 6 -3.96 -21.43 6.11
C GLU A 6 -2.81 -20.42 5.91
N ASN A 7 -2.11 -20.51 4.79
CA ASN A 7 -1.00 -19.61 4.46
C ASN A 7 -0.78 -19.51 2.95
N PRO A 8 -1.41 -18.54 2.26
CA PRO A 8 -1.27 -18.38 0.82
C PRO A 8 0.15 -18.07 0.36
N PHE A 9 0.96 -17.48 1.22
CA PHE A 9 2.35 -17.13 0.92
C PHE A 9 3.22 -18.39 0.77
N ASN A 10 3.18 -19.27 1.77
CA ASN A 10 3.93 -20.53 1.72
C ASN A 10 3.42 -21.42 0.60
N PHE A 11 2.10 -21.48 0.40
CA PHE A 11 1.52 -22.23 -0.70
C PHE A 11 2.05 -21.79 -2.07
N LEU A 12 2.12 -20.49 -2.32
CA LEU A 12 2.68 -19.95 -3.57
C LEU A 12 4.18 -20.26 -3.73
N MET A 13 4.95 -20.10 -2.66
CA MET A 13 6.38 -20.43 -2.69
C MET A 13 6.61 -21.90 -2.99
N ASP A 14 5.87 -22.81 -2.37
CA ASP A 14 5.92 -24.24 -2.62
C ASP A 14 5.58 -24.58 -4.08
N LEU A 15 4.53 -23.95 -4.63
CA LEU A 15 4.15 -24.13 -6.03
C LEU A 15 5.27 -23.71 -6.99
N ILE A 16 5.81 -22.51 -6.79
CA ILE A 16 6.87 -21.97 -7.66
C ILE A 16 8.14 -22.81 -7.56
N GLN A 17 8.50 -23.24 -6.36
CA GLN A 17 9.65 -24.12 -6.17
C GLN A 17 9.47 -25.47 -6.89
N LYS A 18 8.26 -26.01 -6.89
CA LYS A 18 7.97 -27.33 -7.44
C LYS A 18 7.75 -27.33 -8.95
N TYR A 19 7.08 -26.29 -9.49
CA TYR A 19 6.60 -26.29 -10.87
C TYR A 19 7.23 -25.20 -11.75
N GLY A 20 8.09 -24.34 -11.18
CA GLY A 20 8.76 -23.27 -11.92
C GLY A 20 8.02 -21.94 -11.89
N ASP A 21 8.43 -21.05 -12.78
CA ASP A 21 8.04 -19.63 -12.75
C ASP A 21 6.76 -19.29 -13.57
N THR A 22 6.17 -20.30 -14.23
CA THR A 22 4.90 -20.19 -14.95
C THR A 22 4.07 -21.43 -14.66
N ILE A 23 2.95 -21.25 -13.92
CA ILE A 23 2.15 -22.35 -13.42
C ILE A 23 0.71 -22.16 -13.87
N TYR A 24 0.15 -23.17 -14.53
CA TYR A 24 -1.27 -23.25 -14.83
C TYR A 24 -2.01 -24.07 -13.79
N ILE A 25 -3.10 -23.51 -13.27
CA ILE A 25 -4.06 -24.23 -12.43
C ILE A 25 -5.48 -23.92 -12.85
N LYS A 26 -6.38 -24.87 -12.69
CA LYS A 26 -7.81 -24.64 -12.88
C LYS A 26 -8.47 -24.48 -11.49
N LEU A 27 -8.96 -23.26 -11.23
CA LEU A 27 -9.72 -22.98 -10.02
C LEU A 27 -11.19 -22.88 -10.39
N GLN A 28 -11.96 -23.89 -9.98
CA GLN A 28 -13.35 -24.05 -10.39
C GLN A 28 -13.48 -24.06 -11.93
N GLN A 29 -14.13 -23.05 -12.51
CA GLN A 29 -14.27 -22.92 -13.97
C GLN A 29 -13.30 -21.88 -14.56
N LYS A 30 -12.39 -21.30 -13.77
CA LYS A 30 -11.44 -20.29 -14.23
C LYS A 30 -10.06 -20.89 -14.45
N ASP A 31 -9.48 -20.55 -15.58
CA ASP A 31 -8.08 -20.81 -15.87
C ASP A 31 -7.23 -19.73 -15.18
N VAL A 32 -6.25 -20.17 -14.39
CA VAL A 32 -5.38 -19.27 -13.62
C VAL A 32 -3.92 -19.58 -13.93
N TYR A 33 -3.20 -18.55 -14.36
CA TYR A 33 -1.77 -18.62 -14.62
C TYR A 33 -1.03 -17.83 -13.53
N ILE A 34 -0.22 -18.51 -12.74
CA ILE A 34 0.61 -17.90 -11.69
C ILE A 34 1.98 -17.63 -12.30
N LEU A 35 2.40 -16.36 -12.28
CA LEU A 35 3.65 -15.91 -12.88
C LEU A 35 4.63 -15.41 -11.83
N SER A 36 5.87 -15.92 -11.91
CA SER A 36 7.07 -15.39 -11.27
C SER A 36 8.23 -15.19 -12.26
N ASN A 37 7.91 -15.06 -13.55
CA ASN A 37 8.83 -14.71 -14.63
C ASN A 37 8.79 -13.20 -14.87
N PRO A 38 9.90 -12.45 -14.66
CA PRO A 38 9.92 -10.99 -14.76
C PRO A 38 9.67 -10.50 -16.20
N ASP A 39 10.10 -11.26 -17.22
CA ASP A 39 9.93 -10.84 -18.63
C ASP A 39 8.46 -10.90 -19.05
N TYR A 40 7.74 -11.95 -18.63
CA TYR A 40 6.30 -12.04 -18.88
C TYR A 40 5.51 -10.98 -18.11
N ILE A 41 5.91 -10.70 -16.85
CA ILE A 41 5.30 -9.63 -16.06
C ILE A 41 5.53 -8.27 -16.71
N GLU A 42 6.75 -7.99 -17.22
CA GLU A 42 7.05 -6.77 -17.95
C GLU A 42 6.19 -6.65 -19.20
N GLN A 43 6.10 -7.72 -19.98
CA GLN A 43 5.30 -7.76 -21.20
C GLN A 43 3.83 -7.39 -20.93
N ILE A 44 3.23 -8.00 -19.89
CA ILE A 44 1.83 -7.77 -19.51
C ILE A 44 1.61 -6.33 -19.01
N PHE A 45 2.53 -5.78 -18.23
CA PHE A 45 2.36 -4.43 -17.68
C PHE A 45 2.67 -3.31 -18.66
N THR A 46 3.56 -3.52 -19.63
CA THR A 46 4.08 -2.46 -20.49
C THR A 46 3.61 -2.57 -21.92
N ARG A 47 3.94 -3.67 -22.62
CA ARG A 47 3.69 -3.82 -24.05
C ARG A 47 2.24 -4.14 -24.36
N ASP A 48 1.71 -5.16 -23.68
CA ASP A 48 0.44 -5.80 -24.03
C ASP A 48 -0.72 -5.42 -23.09
N TYR A 49 -0.54 -4.39 -22.24
CA TYR A 49 -1.47 -4.00 -21.18
C TYR A 49 -2.93 -3.80 -21.65
N LYS A 50 -3.15 -3.47 -22.91
CA LYS A 50 -4.51 -3.27 -23.50
C LYS A 50 -5.30 -4.56 -23.63
N LEU A 51 -4.61 -5.70 -23.67
CA LEU A 51 -5.22 -7.02 -23.77
C LEU A 51 -5.75 -7.53 -22.42
N PHE A 52 -5.58 -6.74 -21.38
CA PHE A 52 -5.90 -7.13 -20.00
C PHE A 52 -6.79 -6.12 -19.30
N SER A 53 -7.69 -6.64 -18.47
CA SER A 53 -8.53 -5.87 -17.55
C SER A 53 -8.27 -6.27 -16.08
N LYS A 54 -8.89 -5.52 -15.16
CA LYS A 54 -8.80 -5.82 -13.72
C LYS A 54 -9.75 -6.93 -13.31
N THR A 55 -9.28 -7.88 -12.53
CA THR A 55 -10.08 -9.06 -12.13
C THR A 55 -11.17 -8.73 -11.11
N ARG A 56 -10.94 -7.79 -10.19
CA ARG A 56 -11.82 -7.51 -9.03
C ARG A 56 -12.53 -6.16 -9.06
N ALA A 57 -12.58 -5.50 -10.23
CA ALA A 57 -13.17 -4.16 -10.32
C ALA A 57 -14.66 -4.16 -9.92
N ALA A 58 -15.43 -5.15 -10.37
CA ALA A 58 -16.86 -5.25 -10.06
C ALA A 58 -17.12 -5.44 -8.55
N GLU A 59 -16.26 -6.19 -7.87
CA GLU A 59 -16.39 -6.49 -6.43
C GLU A 59 -16.09 -5.27 -5.57
N LEU A 60 -15.05 -4.49 -5.92
CA LEU A 60 -14.61 -3.33 -5.16
C LEU A 60 -15.43 -2.06 -5.46
N ARG A 61 -16.12 -2.01 -6.59
CA ARG A 61 -16.89 -0.83 -7.02
C ARG A 61 -17.97 -0.36 -6.05
N PRO A 62 -18.73 -1.21 -5.36
CA PRO A 62 -19.70 -0.77 -4.35
C PRO A 62 -19.07 0.02 -3.20
N PHE A 63 -17.80 -0.23 -2.90
CA PHE A 63 -17.05 0.47 -1.88
C PHE A 63 -16.26 1.66 -2.43
N LEU A 64 -15.40 1.43 -3.43
CA LEU A 64 -14.46 2.42 -3.96
C LEU A 64 -15.05 3.33 -5.05
N GLY A 65 -16.22 2.96 -5.60
CA GLY A 65 -16.81 3.71 -6.70
C GLY A 65 -16.06 3.55 -8.02
N ASN A 66 -16.13 4.58 -8.86
CA ASN A 66 -15.54 4.61 -10.21
C ASN A 66 -14.34 5.56 -10.30
N GLY A 67 -13.49 5.61 -9.28
CA GLY A 67 -12.29 6.45 -9.33
C GLY A 67 -11.08 5.76 -10.00
N LEU A 68 -9.93 6.45 -9.94
CA LEU A 68 -8.68 6.11 -10.64
C LEU A 68 -8.27 4.64 -10.51
N LEU A 69 -8.46 4.05 -9.32
CA LEU A 69 -8.04 2.66 -9.08
C LEU A 69 -8.84 1.67 -9.93
N LEU A 70 -10.15 1.87 -10.11
CA LEU A 70 -11.05 0.90 -10.75
C LEU A 70 -11.41 1.23 -12.19
N ASN A 71 -11.19 2.47 -12.63
CA ASN A 71 -11.44 2.88 -14.00
C ASN A 71 -10.47 2.23 -15.00
N GLU A 72 -10.94 2.05 -16.23
CA GLU A 72 -10.17 1.49 -17.35
C GLU A 72 -10.26 2.39 -18.60
N GLY A 73 -9.43 2.10 -19.59
CA GLY A 73 -9.43 2.80 -20.87
C GLY A 73 -9.26 4.31 -20.77
N ASP A 74 -10.10 5.05 -21.46
CA ASP A 74 -10.05 6.51 -21.56
C ASP A 74 -10.40 7.18 -20.21
N SER A 75 -11.40 6.67 -19.50
CA SER A 75 -11.76 7.18 -18.18
C SER A 75 -10.58 7.15 -17.21
N HIS A 76 -9.81 6.05 -17.17
CA HIS A 76 -8.59 6.00 -16.36
C HIS A 76 -7.56 7.06 -16.80
N ARG A 77 -7.38 7.26 -18.12
CA ARG A 77 -6.43 8.25 -18.63
C ARG A 77 -6.81 9.67 -18.23
N GLN A 78 -8.10 10.01 -18.31
CA GLN A 78 -8.63 11.31 -17.90
C GLN A 78 -8.42 11.55 -16.41
N HIS A 79 -8.84 10.62 -15.54
CA HIS A 79 -8.65 10.73 -14.09
C HIS A 79 -7.17 10.85 -13.71
N LYS A 80 -6.32 10.01 -14.32
CA LYS A 80 -4.87 10.08 -14.10
C LYS A 80 -4.29 11.43 -14.49
N LYS A 81 -4.70 11.99 -15.62
CA LYS A 81 -4.23 13.31 -16.10
C LYS A 81 -4.61 14.44 -15.14
N ILE A 82 -5.82 14.37 -14.57
CA ILE A 82 -6.28 15.35 -13.59
C ILE A 82 -5.50 15.24 -12.28
N ILE A 83 -5.24 14.02 -11.80
CA ILE A 83 -4.68 13.77 -10.47
C ILE A 83 -3.14 13.84 -10.47
N GLN A 84 -2.50 13.42 -11.56
CA GLN A 84 -1.04 13.30 -11.67
C GLN A 84 -0.24 14.56 -11.29
N PRO A 85 -0.68 15.81 -11.56
CA PRO A 85 0.06 17.01 -11.16
C PRO A 85 0.38 17.09 -9.67
N LEU A 86 -0.48 16.54 -8.81
CA LEU A 86 -0.28 16.51 -7.36
C LEU A 86 0.79 15.48 -6.91
N PHE A 87 1.15 14.56 -7.80
CA PHE A 87 2.13 13.50 -7.57
C PHE A 87 3.42 13.70 -8.37
N LEU A 88 3.61 14.87 -8.98
CA LEU A 88 4.89 15.23 -9.62
C LEU A 88 5.97 15.46 -8.55
N PRO A 89 7.26 15.20 -8.86
CA PRO A 89 8.35 15.32 -7.88
C PRO A 89 8.38 16.66 -7.14
N LYS A 90 8.08 17.76 -7.82
CA LYS A 90 8.01 19.10 -7.21
C LYS A 90 6.88 19.21 -6.18
N SER A 91 5.70 18.68 -6.50
CA SER A 91 4.55 18.68 -5.58
C SER A 91 4.82 17.80 -4.38
N ILE A 92 5.36 16.59 -4.59
CA ILE A 92 5.70 15.66 -3.52
C ILE A 92 6.75 16.24 -2.59
N LYS A 93 7.79 16.89 -3.14
CA LYS A 93 8.79 17.58 -2.33
C LYS A 93 8.19 18.66 -1.44
N SER A 94 7.16 19.37 -1.91
CA SER A 94 6.47 20.39 -1.10
C SER A 94 5.70 19.83 0.09
N TYR A 95 5.34 18.54 0.07
CA TYR A 95 4.68 17.88 1.19
C TYR A 95 5.64 17.43 2.30
N SER A 96 6.96 17.52 2.12
CA SER A 96 7.96 17.02 3.08
C SER A 96 7.75 17.58 4.49
N ASN A 97 7.50 18.89 4.62
CA ASN A 97 7.28 19.50 5.93
C ASN A 97 6.00 18.96 6.58
N ILE A 98 4.92 18.80 5.81
CA ILE A 98 3.67 18.20 6.30
C ILE A 98 3.91 16.77 6.78
N MET A 99 4.67 15.98 6.02
CA MET A 99 5.05 14.61 6.41
C MET A 99 5.80 14.61 7.73
N VAL A 100 6.88 15.41 7.83
CA VAL A 100 7.72 15.49 9.02
C VAL A 100 6.93 15.98 10.24
N ASP A 101 6.07 16.99 10.09
CA ASP A 101 5.25 17.52 11.17
C ASP A 101 4.25 16.47 11.71
N ASN A 102 3.64 15.68 10.83
CA ASN A 102 2.75 14.59 11.24
C ASN A 102 3.54 13.46 11.93
N ILE A 103 4.68 13.05 11.37
CA ILE A 103 5.54 12.02 11.96
C ILE A 103 6.01 12.45 13.37
N LYS A 104 6.48 13.69 13.48
CA LYS A 104 6.89 14.27 14.74
C LYS A 104 5.73 14.30 15.74
N HIS A 105 4.55 14.76 15.32
CA HIS A 105 3.37 14.82 16.19
C HIS A 105 3.02 13.45 16.77
N ILE A 106 3.07 12.38 15.97
CA ILE A 106 2.78 11.02 16.45
C ILE A 106 3.88 10.56 17.42
N SER A 107 5.15 10.66 17.03
CA SER A 107 6.26 10.16 17.82
C SER A 107 6.54 10.98 19.10
N ASP A 108 6.19 12.26 19.14
CA ASP A 108 6.32 13.09 20.35
C ASP A 108 5.33 12.70 21.47
N ASN A 109 4.24 12.03 21.12
CA ASN A 109 3.29 11.50 22.11
C ASN A 109 3.76 10.19 22.76
N TRP A 110 4.83 9.57 22.26
CA TRP A 110 5.39 8.37 22.87
C TRP A 110 6.09 8.72 24.19
N GLN A 111 6.00 7.81 25.14
CA GLN A 111 6.65 7.96 26.44
C GLN A 111 7.86 7.02 26.53
N ASP A 112 8.92 7.49 27.19
CA ASP A 112 10.14 6.71 27.34
C ASP A 112 9.88 5.38 28.06
N ASN A 113 10.49 4.30 27.55
CA ASN A 113 10.34 2.92 28.03
C ASN A 113 8.90 2.38 28.05
N THR A 114 7.99 2.91 27.23
CA THR A 114 6.63 2.37 27.07
C THR A 114 6.50 1.48 25.83
N THR A 115 5.49 0.63 25.85
CA THR A 115 5.11 -0.22 24.72
C THR A 115 4.10 0.51 23.82
N ILE A 116 4.33 0.48 22.53
CA ILE A 116 3.39 0.99 21.52
C ILE A 116 2.93 -0.14 20.58
N ASP A 117 1.69 -0.05 20.10
CA ASP A 117 1.20 -0.83 18.96
C ASP A 117 1.66 -0.14 17.67
N VAL A 118 2.62 -0.78 16.98
CA VAL A 118 3.24 -0.19 15.79
C VAL A 118 2.24 0.01 14.66
N LEU A 119 1.34 -0.95 14.43
CA LEU A 119 0.37 -0.84 13.33
C LEU A 119 -0.58 0.34 13.56
N GLN A 120 -1.06 0.51 14.78
CA GLN A 120 -1.94 1.63 15.12
C GLN A 120 -1.24 2.99 14.93
N GLU A 121 -0.02 3.14 15.45
CA GLU A 121 0.76 4.39 15.33
C GLU A 121 1.11 4.70 13.86
N MET A 122 1.55 3.70 13.07
CA MET A 122 1.89 3.89 11.67
C MET A 122 0.65 4.12 10.79
N THR A 123 -0.50 3.57 11.14
CA THR A 123 -1.75 3.85 10.43
C THR A 123 -2.19 5.30 10.68
N MET A 124 -2.08 5.78 11.92
CA MET A 124 -2.39 7.16 12.24
C MET A 124 -1.44 8.14 11.54
N LEU A 125 -0.15 7.80 11.48
CA LEU A 125 0.85 8.57 10.76
C LEU A 125 0.51 8.68 9.26
N ALA A 126 0.33 7.55 8.58
CA ALA A 126 0.08 7.52 7.13
C ALA A 126 -1.23 8.22 6.75
N MET A 127 -2.28 8.04 7.53
CA MET A 127 -3.56 8.74 7.33
C MET A 127 -3.42 10.25 7.56
N GLY A 128 -2.72 10.67 8.62
CA GLY A 128 -2.47 12.09 8.91
C GLY A 128 -1.67 12.77 7.80
N VAL A 129 -0.58 12.15 7.37
CA VAL A 129 0.25 12.63 6.26
C VAL A 129 -0.57 12.79 4.99
N MET A 130 -1.33 11.76 4.61
CA MET A 130 -2.12 11.78 3.38
C MET A 130 -3.25 12.83 3.43
N THR A 131 -4.03 12.87 4.52
CA THR A 131 -5.16 13.80 4.63
C THR A 131 -4.71 15.26 4.65
N GLU A 132 -3.61 15.57 5.34
CA GLU A 132 -3.10 16.94 5.37
C GLU A 132 -2.42 17.33 4.04
N SER A 133 -1.65 16.41 3.42
CA SER A 133 -0.98 16.69 2.14
C SER A 133 -1.95 16.86 0.98
N LEU A 134 -2.92 15.93 0.84
CA LEU A 134 -3.79 15.90 -0.33
C LEU A 134 -5.12 16.64 -0.13
N PHE A 135 -5.65 16.67 1.10
CA PHE A 135 -6.94 17.32 1.36
C PHE A 135 -6.80 18.63 2.14
N GLY A 136 -5.61 18.92 2.69
CA GLY A 136 -5.38 20.13 3.49
C GLY A 136 -6.01 20.08 4.87
N ILE A 137 -6.31 18.88 5.39
CA ILE A 137 -6.99 18.68 6.67
C ILE A 137 -6.07 17.97 7.64
N ASN A 138 -5.91 18.59 8.78
CA ASN A 138 -5.19 18.03 9.90
C ASN A 138 -6.07 17.00 10.62
N PHE A 139 -5.71 15.72 10.50
CA PHE A 139 -6.44 14.59 11.06
C PHE A 139 -5.76 14.08 12.35
N ARG A 140 -5.74 14.92 13.40
CA ARG A 140 -5.04 14.63 14.66
C ARG A 140 -5.94 14.15 15.80
N ASP A 141 -7.26 14.16 15.61
CA ASP A 141 -8.20 13.67 16.61
C ASP A 141 -8.23 12.13 16.63
N ARG A 142 -7.70 11.55 17.71
CA ARG A 142 -7.58 10.09 17.88
C ARG A 142 -8.92 9.37 17.86
N ASP A 143 -9.99 9.98 18.36
CA ASP A 143 -11.31 9.35 18.41
C ASP A 143 -11.94 9.24 17.01
N THR A 144 -11.86 10.32 16.24
CA THR A 144 -12.32 10.30 14.84
C THR A 144 -11.45 9.36 14.01
N PHE A 145 -10.12 9.39 14.23
CA PHE A 145 -9.20 8.48 13.57
C PHE A 145 -9.56 7.01 13.83
N SER A 146 -9.73 6.62 15.10
CA SER A 146 -10.07 5.23 15.46
C SER A 146 -11.33 4.76 14.73
N LYS A 147 -12.40 5.57 14.74
CA LYS A 147 -13.65 5.23 14.05
C LYS A 147 -13.50 5.07 12.54
N VAL A 148 -12.70 5.93 11.89
CA VAL A 148 -12.41 5.82 10.45
C VAL A 148 -11.58 4.57 10.17
N SER A 149 -10.52 4.33 10.94
CA SER A 149 -9.65 3.15 10.81
C SER A 149 -10.42 1.85 11.04
N ASP A 150 -11.25 1.78 12.08
CA ASP A 150 -12.13 0.64 12.36
C ASP A 150 -13.10 0.40 11.22
N SER A 151 -13.64 1.47 10.62
CA SER A 151 -14.54 1.36 9.49
C SER A 151 -13.85 0.78 8.25
N PHE A 152 -12.60 1.20 7.93
CA PHE A 152 -11.82 0.59 6.85
C PHE A 152 -11.50 -0.88 7.14
N THR A 153 -11.09 -1.20 8.36
CA THR A 153 -10.84 -2.59 8.79
C THR A 153 -12.07 -3.46 8.63
N ASN A 154 -13.25 -2.99 9.08
CA ASN A 154 -14.51 -3.71 8.95
C ASN A 154 -14.89 -3.97 7.48
N ILE A 155 -14.68 -2.97 6.63
CA ILE A 155 -14.91 -3.10 5.19
C ILE A 155 -13.99 -4.16 4.60
N LEU A 156 -12.69 -4.11 4.89
CA LEU A 156 -11.72 -5.09 4.39
C LEU A 156 -11.99 -6.51 4.86
N GLU A 157 -12.31 -6.69 6.14
CA GLU A 157 -12.68 -7.99 6.69
C GLU A 157 -13.92 -8.56 5.99
N SER A 158 -14.91 -7.72 5.73
CA SER A 158 -16.12 -8.12 5.01
C SER A 158 -15.81 -8.61 3.60
N PHE A 159 -14.89 -7.94 2.88
CA PHE A 159 -14.43 -8.41 1.58
C PHE A 159 -13.67 -9.73 1.63
N THR A 160 -12.89 -9.95 2.68
CA THR A 160 -12.09 -11.18 2.80
C THR A 160 -12.97 -12.39 3.10
N GLN A 161 -14.03 -12.21 3.88
CA GLN A 161 -14.93 -13.30 4.27
C GLN A 161 -15.98 -13.61 3.19
N VAL A 162 -16.47 -12.60 2.47
CA VAL A 162 -17.46 -12.78 1.38
C VAL A 162 -16.81 -13.37 0.12
N HIS A 163 -15.53 -13.16 -0.07
CA HIS A 163 -14.82 -13.54 -1.30
C HIS A 163 -13.79 -14.66 -1.12
N GLU A 164 -13.91 -15.48 -0.09
CA GLU A 164 -13.27 -16.80 -0.18
C GLU A 164 -13.95 -17.57 -1.34
N PRO A 165 -13.24 -17.83 -2.46
CA PRO A 165 -13.84 -18.39 -3.67
C PRO A 165 -14.48 -19.76 -3.45
N VAL A 166 -14.30 -20.33 -2.29
CA VAL A 166 -14.72 -21.70 -1.93
C VAL A 166 -15.93 -21.73 -1.01
N LYS A 167 -16.16 -20.73 -0.16
CA LYS A 167 -17.33 -20.72 0.74
C LYS A 167 -18.63 -20.31 0.06
N ASN A 168 -18.56 -19.40 -0.92
CA ASN A 168 -19.76 -18.82 -1.53
C ASN A 168 -20.49 -19.73 -2.55
N ILE A 169 -19.92 -20.88 -2.93
CA ILE A 169 -20.59 -21.84 -3.83
C ILE A 169 -21.35 -22.92 -3.05
N LEU A 170 -21.05 -23.10 -1.77
CA LEU A 170 -21.62 -24.17 -0.97
C LEU A 170 -22.64 -23.72 0.07
N ILE A 171 -22.83 -22.41 0.31
CA ILE A 171 -23.73 -21.92 1.36
C ILE A 171 -24.57 -20.76 0.83
N GLU A 172 -25.70 -21.07 0.23
CA GLU A 172 -26.91 -20.23 0.25
C GLU A 172 -27.47 -20.22 1.69
N ASP A 173 -26.71 -19.70 2.65
CA ASP A 173 -27.18 -19.66 4.02
C ASP A 173 -27.29 -18.22 4.50
N SER A 174 -28.53 -17.77 4.62
CA SER A 174 -28.94 -16.53 5.27
C SER A 174 -28.77 -16.63 6.79
N THR A 175 -27.56 -16.95 7.26
CA THR A 175 -27.27 -17.02 8.69
C THR A 175 -27.32 -15.62 9.31
N ASN A 176 -27.68 -15.54 10.59
CA ASN A 176 -27.69 -14.29 11.36
C ASN A 176 -26.30 -13.59 11.35
N GLU A 177 -25.25 -14.36 11.18
CA GLU A 177 -23.86 -13.89 11.10
C GLU A 177 -23.59 -13.11 9.81
N ASN A 178 -24.06 -13.60 8.66
CA ASN A 178 -23.95 -12.91 7.37
C ASN A 178 -24.76 -11.60 7.34
N LYS A 179 -25.94 -11.57 8.00
CA LYS A 179 -26.73 -10.34 8.14
C LYS A 179 -26.01 -9.30 9.00
N LYS A 180 -25.45 -9.71 10.15
CA LYS A 180 -24.70 -8.83 11.05
C LYS A 180 -23.48 -8.23 10.36
N GLN A 181 -22.79 -9.03 9.56
CA GLN A 181 -21.62 -8.58 8.83
C GLN A 181 -21.94 -7.63 7.68
N LYS A 182 -23.04 -7.91 6.94
CA LYS A 182 -23.54 -6.99 5.91
C LYS A 182 -23.94 -5.63 6.50
N ASN A 183 -24.59 -5.62 7.68
CA ASN A 183 -24.92 -4.37 8.38
C ASN A 183 -23.65 -3.65 8.82
N LYS A 184 -22.66 -4.33 9.40
CA LYS A 184 -21.38 -3.75 9.81
C LYS A 184 -20.63 -3.10 8.63
N PHE A 185 -20.63 -3.75 7.47
CA PHE A 185 -20.08 -3.19 6.24
C PHE A 185 -20.82 -1.91 5.83
N GLN A 186 -22.16 -1.95 5.78
CA GLN A 186 -22.95 -0.79 5.35
C GLN A 186 -22.81 0.37 6.31
N ASP A 187 -22.89 0.15 7.62
CA ASP A 187 -22.71 1.17 8.65
C ASP A 187 -21.33 1.84 8.54
N SER A 188 -20.27 1.03 8.30
CA SER A 188 -18.91 1.52 8.12
C SER A 188 -18.77 2.36 6.85
N LEU A 189 -19.36 1.91 5.74
CA LEU A 189 -19.36 2.62 4.47
C LEU A 189 -20.11 3.94 4.57
N ASP A 190 -21.27 3.95 5.20
CA ASP A 190 -22.10 5.14 5.40
C ASP A 190 -21.40 6.17 6.28
N TYR A 191 -20.71 5.71 7.33
CA TYR A 191 -19.91 6.57 8.19
C TYR A 191 -18.78 7.27 7.42
N ILE A 192 -18.00 6.52 6.63
CA ILE A 192 -16.91 7.12 5.83
C ILE A 192 -17.48 8.08 4.78
N ASN A 193 -18.55 7.69 4.07
CA ASN A 193 -19.21 8.53 3.09
C ASN A 193 -19.67 9.87 3.70
N GLN A 194 -20.32 9.81 4.85
CA GLN A 194 -20.75 11.01 5.57
C GLN A 194 -19.56 11.94 5.86
N LYS A 195 -18.42 11.39 6.32
CA LYS A 195 -17.21 12.19 6.58
C LYS A 195 -16.65 12.81 5.31
N ILE A 196 -16.63 12.07 4.21
CA ILE A 196 -16.16 12.58 2.91
C ILE A 196 -17.06 13.74 2.42
N PHE A 197 -18.38 13.60 2.46
CA PHE A 197 -19.28 14.66 2.00
C PHE A 197 -19.22 15.92 2.88
N ILE A 198 -19.10 15.76 4.21
CA ILE A 198 -18.87 16.90 5.12
C ILE A 198 -17.59 17.63 4.76
N LEU A 199 -16.52 16.88 4.46
CA LEU A 199 -15.24 17.40 4.04
C LEU A 199 -15.33 18.16 2.73
N MET A 200 -15.97 17.58 1.72
CA MET A 200 -16.17 18.21 0.42
C MET A 200 -16.94 19.53 0.54
N ASP A 201 -18.03 19.53 1.32
CA ASP A 201 -18.84 20.72 1.56
C ASP A 201 -18.05 21.82 2.29
N HIS A 202 -17.25 21.44 3.29
CA HIS A 202 -16.36 22.37 3.98
C HIS A 202 -15.36 23.04 3.03
N ILE A 203 -14.67 22.25 2.18
CA ILE A 203 -13.69 22.80 1.24
C ILE A 203 -14.35 23.68 0.18
N LYS A 204 -15.51 23.31 -0.34
CA LYS A 204 -16.28 24.13 -1.28
C LYS A 204 -16.62 25.51 -0.70
N LYS A 205 -16.94 25.58 0.59
CA LYS A 205 -17.37 26.82 1.27
C LYS A 205 -16.21 27.68 1.75
N THR A 206 -15.11 27.07 2.21
CA THR A 206 -14.09 27.80 2.98
C THR A 206 -12.83 28.12 2.18
N ASN A 207 -12.42 27.30 1.21
CA ASN A 207 -11.12 27.47 0.60
C ASN A 207 -10.97 26.87 -0.82
N PRO A 208 -11.77 27.34 -1.81
CA PRO A 208 -11.69 26.83 -3.17
C PRO A 208 -10.35 27.16 -3.86
N GLU A 209 -9.54 28.10 -3.33
CA GLU A 209 -8.27 28.54 -3.91
C GLU A 209 -7.07 27.69 -3.45
N LYS A 210 -7.17 26.92 -2.35
CA LYS A 210 -6.07 26.06 -1.89
C LYS A 210 -5.78 24.97 -2.90
N THR A 211 -4.49 24.76 -3.17
CA THR A 211 -4.01 23.69 -4.04
C THR A 211 -4.02 22.35 -3.27
N ASN A 212 -5.17 21.68 -3.23
CA ASN A 212 -5.32 20.34 -2.70
C ASN A 212 -6.11 19.48 -3.69
N LEU A 213 -6.14 18.16 -3.47
CA LEU A 213 -6.80 17.23 -4.39
C LEU A 213 -8.27 17.58 -4.63
N ILE A 214 -9.02 17.89 -3.58
CA ILE A 214 -10.45 18.18 -3.69
C ILE A 214 -10.69 19.45 -4.50
N SER A 215 -9.96 20.54 -4.20
CA SER A 215 -10.04 21.78 -4.97
C SER A 215 -9.62 21.55 -6.44
N HIS A 216 -8.65 20.68 -6.66
CA HIS A 216 -8.18 20.33 -8.00
C HIS A 216 -9.25 19.57 -8.80
N LEU A 217 -9.93 18.61 -8.16
CA LEU A 217 -11.03 17.85 -8.76
C LEU A 217 -12.25 18.72 -9.03
N ILE A 218 -12.57 19.67 -8.13
CA ILE A 218 -13.69 20.64 -8.30
C ILE A 218 -13.43 21.58 -9.49
N LYS A 219 -12.19 21.95 -9.76
CA LYS A 219 -11.80 22.88 -10.83
C LYS A 219 -11.38 22.17 -12.13
N ALA A 220 -11.27 20.85 -12.11
CA ALA A 220 -10.85 20.09 -13.28
C ALA A 220 -11.81 20.34 -14.43
N LYS A 221 -11.28 20.62 -15.63
CA LYS A 221 -12.08 20.65 -16.85
C LYS A 221 -12.11 19.24 -17.42
N ASP A 222 -13.32 18.75 -17.67
CA ASP A 222 -13.45 17.56 -18.49
C ASP A 222 -13.01 17.93 -19.91
N PRO A 223 -11.99 17.25 -20.49
CA PRO A 223 -11.55 17.54 -21.85
C PRO A 223 -12.63 17.34 -22.93
N ASP A 224 -13.64 16.55 -22.64
CA ASP A 224 -14.70 16.15 -23.56
C ASP A 224 -16.04 16.84 -23.30
N SER A 225 -16.10 17.75 -22.30
CA SER A 225 -17.29 18.59 -22.01
C SER A 225 -16.87 20.00 -21.61
N ASP A 226 -17.79 20.97 -21.82
CA ASP A 226 -17.62 22.36 -21.35
C ASP A 226 -17.88 22.51 -19.85
N GLU A 227 -18.20 21.42 -19.14
CA GLU A 227 -18.46 21.42 -17.70
C GLU A 227 -17.16 21.57 -16.91
N ILE A 228 -17.22 22.42 -15.89
CA ILE A 228 -16.12 22.63 -14.95
C ILE A 228 -16.39 21.80 -13.68
N GLY A 229 -15.43 20.97 -13.33
CA GLY A 229 -15.48 20.14 -12.13
C GLY A 229 -16.01 18.72 -12.40
N LEU A 230 -15.50 17.78 -11.61
CA LEU A 230 -16.06 16.44 -11.60
C LEU A 230 -17.34 16.41 -10.76
N PRO A 231 -18.32 15.55 -11.09
CA PRO A 231 -19.50 15.33 -10.25
C PRO A 231 -19.11 14.95 -8.80
N ASP A 232 -19.90 15.37 -7.82
CA ASP A 232 -19.64 15.12 -6.40
C ASP A 232 -19.42 13.64 -6.08
N GLN A 233 -20.17 12.75 -6.72
CA GLN A 233 -19.99 11.31 -6.56
C GLN A 233 -18.60 10.85 -7.04
N GLN A 234 -18.10 11.41 -8.10
CA GLN A 234 -16.80 11.07 -8.66
C GLN A 234 -15.66 11.63 -7.80
N ILE A 235 -15.82 12.85 -7.25
CA ILE A 235 -14.89 13.40 -6.25
C ILE A 235 -14.86 12.52 -5.00
N ARG A 236 -16.03 12.09 -4.52
CA ARG A 236 -16.16 11.14 -3.40
C ARG A 236 -15.39 9.84 -3.69
N ASP A 237 -15.53 9.29 -4.88
CA ASP A 237 -14.89 8.05 -5.28
C ASP A 237 -13.35 8.17 -5.28
N GLU A 238 -12.82 9.29 -5.76
CA GLU A 238 -11.38 9.56 -5.69
C GLU A 238 -10.89 9.72 -4.24
N ILE A 239 -11.60 10.48 -3.41
CA ILE A 239 -11.24 10.65 -2.00
C ILE A 239 -11.21 9.28 -1.29
N MET A 240 -12.24 8.46 -1.51
CA MET A 240 -12.33 7.12 -0.94
C MET A 240 -11.14 6.24 -1.33
N ILE A 241 -10.73 6.29 -2.61
CA ILE A 241 -9.58 5.53 -3.10
C ILE A 241 -8.28 5.98 -2.41
N PHE A 242 -8.05 7.29 -2.25
CA PHE A 242 -6.85 7.78 -1.59
C PHE A 242 -6.82 7.46 -0.09
N LEU A 243 -7.96 7.59 0.59
CA LEU A 243 -8.09 7.17 2.00
C LEU A 243 -7.78 5.67 2.17
N PHE A 244 -8.38 4.84 1.34
CA PHE A 244 -8.15 3.40 1.33
C PHE A 244 -6.69 3.04 1.04
N ALA A 245 -6.11 3.67 0.01
CA ALA A 245 -4.73 3.39 -0.40
C ALA A 245 -3.71 3.74 0.69
N ALA A 246 -3.86 4.89 1.35
CA ALA A 246 -2.94 5.33 2.41
C ALA A 246 -3.09 4.50 3.69
N HIS A 247 -4.34 4.14 4.05
CA HIS A 247 -4.62 3.41 5.30
C HIS A 247 -3.83 2.10 5.41
N ASP A 248 -3.76 1.32 4.33
CA ASP A 248 -3.26 -0.05 4.39
C ASP A 248 -1.85 -0.26 3.81
N THR A 249 -1.37 0.59 2.92
CA THR A 249 -0.11 0.34 2.22
C THR A 249 1.10 0.89 2.95
N THR A 250 1.20 2.21 3.12
CA THR A 250 2.35 2.86 3.78
C THR A 250 2.41 2.48 5.26
N SER A 251 1.26 2.42 5.94
CA SER A 251 1.19 1.96 7.33
C SER A 251 1.76 0.55 7.52
N THR A 252 1.40 -0.37 6.63
CA THR A 252 1.92 -1.75 6.67
C THR A 252 3.43 -1.80 6.38
N ALA A 253 3.91 -1.03 5.39
CA ALA A 253 5.35 -0.96 5.10
C ALA A 253 6.14 -0.40 6.29
N LEU A 254 5.67 0.68 6.91
CA LEU A 254 6.29 1.25 8.11
C LEU A 254 6.23 0.28 9.30
N THR A 255 5.10 -0.41 9.49
CA THR A 255 4.95 -1.43 10.54
C THR A 255 6.00 -2.52 10.41
N TRP A 256 6.20 -3.08 9.22
CA TRP A 256 7.23 -4.07 8.98
C TRP A 256 8.64 -3.50 9.12
N SER A 257 8.88 -2.26 8.67
CA SER A 257 10.18 -1.58 8.88
C SER A 257 10.52 -1.49 10.37
N MET A 258 9.57 -1.05 11.18
CA MET A 258 9.74 -0.96 12.65
C MET A 258 9.98 -2.34 13.28
N ALA A 259 9.27 -3.38 12.83
CA ALA A 259 9.45 -4.75 13.31
C ALA A 259 10.88 -5.25 13.04
N TYR A 260 11.38 -5.07 11.81
CA TYR A 260 12.74 -5.45 11.45
C TYR A 260 13.80 -4.64 12.21
N LEU A 261 13.59 -3.34 12.38
CA LEU A 261 14.52 -2.49 13.12
C LEU A 261 14.52 -2.80 14.62
N ALA A 262 13.38 -3.17 15.21
CA ALA A 262 13.33 -3.57 16.62
C ALA A 262 14.14 -4.83 16.92
N THR A 263 14.23 -5.76 15.96
CA THR A 263 14.94 -7.04 16.13
C THR A 263 16.36 -7.05 15.58
N ASN A 264 16.79 -5.97 14.88
CA ASN A 264 18.11 -5.86 14.26
C ASN A 264 18.82 -4.59 14.72
N SER A 265 19.39 -4.65 15.95
CA SER A 265 20.05 -3.48 16.57
C SER A 265 21.19 -2.89 15.73
N GLU A 266 21.97 -3.73 15.03
CA GLU A 266 23.06 -3.26 14.16
C GLU A 266 22.55 -2.42 12.99
N ILE A 267 21.44 -2.84 12.36
CA ILE A 267 20.81 -2.09 11.27
C ILE A 267 20.23 -0.79 11.80
N GLN A 268 19.60 -0.84 12.98
CA GLN A 268 19.08 0.34 13.65
C GLN A 268 20.19 1.35 14.01
N ASP A 269 21.32 0.87 14.55
CA ASP A 269 22.46 1.72 14.90
C ASP A 269 23.10 2.37 13.65
N LYS A 270 23.15 1.66 12.49
CA LYS A 270 23.61 2.24 11.22
C LYS A 270 22.65 3.34 10.74
N LEU A 271 21.33 3.09 10.79
CA LEU A 271 20.32 4.11 10.45
C LEU A 271 20.50 5.36 11.33
N GLN A 272 20.66 5.18 12.64
CA GLN A 272 20.83 6.29 13.57
C GLN A 272 22.09 7.09 13.28
N LYS A 273 23.21 6.44 12.93
CA LYS A 273 24.45 7.11 12.52
C LYS A 273 24.28 7.95 11.27
N GLU A 274 23.56 7.43 10.27
CA GLU A 274 23.25 8.21 9.05
C GLU A 274 22.40 9.43 9.42
N VAL A 275 21.31 9.23 10.18
CA VAL A 275 20.39 10.30 10.60
C VAL A 275 21.14 11.38 11.37
N ASP A 276 21.99 11.02 12.34
CA ASP A 276 22.78 11.97 13.13
C ASP A 276 23.76 12.77 12.26
N SER A 277 24.37 12.09 11.27
CA SER A 277 25.30 12.75 10.33
C SER A 277 24.60 13.69 9.35
N VAL A 278 23.41 13.34 8.88
CA VAL A 278 22.67 14.17 7.89
C VAL A 278 21.94 15.32 8.58
N LEU A 279 21.45 15.11 9.79
CA LEU A 279 20.62 16.05 10.54
C LEU A 279 21.41 16.71 11.69
N GLU A 280 22.58 17.25 11.36
CA GLU A 280 23.46 17.92 12.30
C GLU A 280 22.71 18.94 13.17
N GLY A 281 23.07 19.00 14.48
CA GLY A 281 22.43 19.88 15.44
C GLY A 281 21.03 19.47 15.87
N GLY A 282 20.56 18.28 15.49
CA GLY A 282 19.24 17.75 15.90
C GLY A 282 18.06 18.39 15.15
N ARG A 283 18.31 19.06 14.02
CA ARG A 283 17.23 19.61 13.19
C ARG A 283 16.38 18.52 12.57
N LEU A 284 15.13 18.81 12.27
CA LEU A 284 14.24 17.90 11.55
C LEU A 284 14.67 17.72 10.08
N PRO A 285 14.40 16.56 9.47
CA PRO A 285 14.65 16.34 8.05
C PRO A 285 13.73 17.19 7.17
N THR A 286 14.19 17.46 5.97
CA THR A 286 13.45 18.16 4.90
C THR A 286 13.50 17.34 3.61
N GLY A 287 12.76 17.75 2.60
CA GLY A 287 12.83 17.13 1.27
C GLY A 287 14.20 17.24 0.60
N ASP A 288 15.06 18.16 1.04
CA ASP A 288 16.43 18.32 0.52
C ASP A 288 17.41 17.29 1.10
N ASP A 289 17.03 16.65 2.20
CA ASP A 289 17.86 15.63 2.84
C ASP A 289 17.65 14.21 2.27
N LEU A 290 16.56 13.98 1.53
CA LEU A 290 16.22 12.66 0.96
C LEU A 290 17.38 12.02 0.19
N PRO A 291 18.15 12.74 -0.69
CA PRO A 291 19.27 12.13 -1.40
C PRO A 291 20.45 11.71 -0.51
N LYS A 292 20.49 12.17 0.74
CA LYS A 292 21.54 11.86 1.73
C LYS A 292 21.13 10.76 2.70
N LEU A 293 19.85 10.43 2.78
CA LEU A 293 19.26 9.39 3.64
C LEU A 293 19.25 8.04 2.90
N GLU A 294 20.41 7.64 2.37
CA GLU A 294 20.54 6.44 1.52
C GLU A 294 20.26 5.14 2.27
N TYR A 295 20.67 5.07 3.55
CA TYR A 295 20.46 3.85 4.33
C TYR A 295 19.00 3.69 4.77
N ALA A 296 18.34 4.80 5.11
CA ALA A 296 16.90 4.81 5.34
C ALA A 296 16.12 4.35 4.09
N GLU A 297 16.53 4.79 2.89
CA GLU A 297 15.94 4.31 1.63
C GLU A 297 16.17 2.81 1.42
N LYS A 298 17.38 2.30 1.69
CA LYS A 298 17.70 0.87 1.59
C LYS A 298 16.86 0.02 2.55
N ILE A 299 16.65 0.49 3.79
CA ILE A 299 15.77 -0.15 4.77
C ILE A 299 14.35 -0.23 4.24
N PHE A 300 13.81 0.87 3.72
CA PHE A 300 12.44 0.91 3.21
C PHE A 300 12.28 0.01 1.97
N LYS A 301 13.25 0.00 1.05
CA LYS A 301 13.28 -0.90 -0.11
C LYS A 301 13.33 -2.37 0.32
N GLU A 302 14.18 -2.71 1.29
CA GLU A 302 14.29 -4.08 1.78
C GLU A 302 13.01 -4.53 2.48
N THR A 303 12.35 -3.63 3.20
CA THR A 303 11.03 -3.91 3.79
C THR A 303 10.01 -4.24 2.71
N LEU A 304 9.91 -3.40 1.67
CA LEU A 304 8.99 -3.63 0.55
C LEU A 304 9.35 -4.87 -0.28
N ARG A 305 10.60 -5.31 -0.26
CA ARG A 305 11.00 -6.58 -0.86
C ARG A 305 10.45 -7.76 -0.05
N ILE A 306 10.85 -7.87 1.21
CA ILE A 306 10.56 -9.07 2.02
C ILE A 306 9.09 -9.12 2.46
N ARG A 307 8.46 -7.95 2.64
CA ARG A 307 7.06 -7.77 3.05
C ARG A 307 6.38 -6.70 2.20
N PRO A 308 6.15 -6.96 0.91
CA PRO A 308 5.44 -6.00 0.05
C PRO A 308 4.05 -5.76 0.60
N SER A 309 3.64 -4.49 0.74
CA SER A 309 2.32 -4.13 1.27
C SER A 309 1.18 -4.75 0.47
N VAL A 310 1.33 -4.82 -0.86
CA VAL A 310 0.46 -5.59 -1.76
C VAL A 310 1.20 -6.84 -2.18
N TRP A 311 0.66 -8.02 -1.85
CA TRP A 311 1.37 -9.28 -2.06
C TRP A 311 1.19 -9.89 -3.46
N ALA A 312 0.13 -9.49 -4.16
CA ALA A 312 -0.14 -9.97 -5.51
C ALA A 312 -1.00 -8.99 -6.30
N LEU A 313 -0.80 -8.98 -7.61
CA LEU A 313 -1.63 -8.31 -8.60
C LEU A 313 -2.19 -9.35 -9.57
N SER A 314 -3.38 -9.07 -10.11
CA SER A 314 -3.99 -9.95 -11.11
C SER A 314 -4.53 -9.16 -12.30
N ARG A 315 -4.62 -9.86 -13.43
CA ARG A 315 -5.20 -9.37 -14.67
C ARG A 315 -6.11 -10.44 -15.24
N LEU A 316 -7.13 -10.00 -15.97
CA LEU A 316 -8.01 -10.85 -16.75
C LEU A 316 -7.67 -10.67 -18.22
N THR A 317 -7.49 -11.76 -18.96
CA THR A 317 -7.31 -11.70 -20.42
C THR A 317 -8.63 -11.35 -21.10
N ASN A 318 -8.64 -10.31 -21.95
CA ASN A 318 -9.83 -9.89 -22.69
C ASN A 318 -10.04 -10.76 -23.94
N GLU A 319 -8.96 -11.33 -24.46
CA GLU A 319 -8.91 -12.21 -25.63
C GLU A 319 -7.85 -13.29 -25.42
N GLU A 320 -7.72 -14.24 -26.34
CA GLU A 320 -6.65 -15.22 -26.34
C GLU A 320 -5.29 -14.51 -26.41
N TYR A 321 -4.35 -14.92 -25.55
CA TYR A 321 -3.06 -14.25 -25.41
C TYR A 321 -1.91 -15.26 -25.47
N THR A 322 -0.94 -15.01 -26.35
CA THR A 322 0.28 -15.83 -26.44
C THR A 322 1.38 -15.25 -25.56
N MET A 323 1.84 -16.05 -24.60
CA MET A 323 2.89 -15.72 -23.65
C MET A 323 4.03 -16.77 -23.72
N GLY A 324 5.06 -16.47 -24.50
CA GLY A 324 6.09 -17.46 -24.82
C GLY A 324 5.50 -18.67 -25.53
N GLU A 325 5.65 -19.85 -24.92
CA GLU A 325 5.07 -21.11 -25.41
C GLU A 325 3.62 -21.36 -24.96
N TYR A 326 3.09 -20.49 -24.08
CA TYR A 326 1.76 -20.67 -23.50
C TYR A 326 0.72 -19.92 -24.31
N VAL A 327 -0.36 -20.63 -24.68
CA VAL A 327 -1.58 -20.02 -25.22
C VAL A 327 -2.59 -19.90 -24.09
N VAL A 328 -2.86 -18.67 -23.67
CA VAL A 328 -3.73 -18.35 -22.55
C VAL A 328 -5.11 -17.98 -23.09
N PRO A 329 -6.16 -18.74 -22.78
CA PRO A 329 -7.51 -18.46 -23.25
C PRO A 329 -8.03 -17.09 -22.79
N SER A 330 -8.97 -16.52 -23.53
CA SER A 330 -9.75 -15.37 -23.06
C SER A 330 -10.43 -15.66 -21.71
N ASN A 331 -10.62 -14.63 -20.88
CA ASN A 331 -11.24 -14.72 -19.56
C ASN A 331 -10.44 -15.57 -18.54
N SER A 332 -9.13 -15.74 -18.77
CA SER A 332 -8.19 -16.35 -17.84
C SER A 332 -7.63 -15.33 -16.85
N ILE A 333 -7.30 -15.77 -15.65
CA ILE A 333 -6.68 -14.93 -14.63
C ILE A 333 -5.16 -15.10 -14.72
N ILE A 334 -4.45 -14.00 -14.92
CA ILE A 334 -3.00 -13.92 -14.73
C ILE A 334 -2.74 -13.38 -13.33
N PHE A 335 -2.07 -14.18 -12.51
CA PHE A 335 -1.75 -13.87 -11.12
C PHE A 335 -0.25 -13.67 -10.97
N MET A 336 0.16 -12.46 -10.56
CA MET A 336 1.56 -12.03 -10.40
C MET A 336 1.79 -11.67 -8.95
N SER A 337 2.63 -12.45 -8.25
CA SER A 337 2.86 -12.23 -6.83
C SER A 337 4.14 -11.46 -6.58
N GLN A 338 4.04 -10.24 -6.05
CA GLN A 338 5.17 -9.48 -5.53
C GLN A 338 5.85 -10.28 -4.41
N TYR A 339 5.07 -10.86 -3.49
CA TYR A 339 5.64 -11.63 -2.39
C TYR A 339 6.52 -12.78 -2.88
N ALA A 340 6.01 -13.59 -3.79
CA ALA A 340 6.76 -14.72 -4.32
C ALA A 340 7.98 -14.29 -5.13
N MET A 341 7.84 -13.27 -5.99
CA MET A 341 8.94 -12.75 -6.80
C MET A 341 10.04 -12.15 -5.92
N HIS A 342 9.67 -11.30 -4.97
CA HIS A 342 10.61 -10.59 -4.12
C HIS A 342 11.32 -11.50 -3.09
N ASN A 343 10.77 -12.66 -2.79
CA ASN A 343 11.36 -13.66 -1.91
C ASN A 343 11.98 -14.85 -2.67
N SER A 344 12.14 -14.73 -4.00
CA SER A 344 12.72 -15.79 -4.83
C SER A 344 14.24 -15.88 -4.67
N PRO A 345 14.79 -17.06 -4.33
CA PRO A 345 16.25 -17.27 -4.26
C PRO A 345 16.92 -17.14 -5.63
N LYS A 346 16.17 -17.18 -6.72
CA LYS A 346 16.66 -16.96 -8.09
C LYS A 346 17.21 -15.53 -8.27
N TYR A 347 16.62 -14.55 -7.59
CA TYR A 347 16.95 -13.13 -7.74
C TYR A 347 17.59 -12.52 -6.49
N TYR A 348 17.39 -13.09 -5.33
CA TYR A 348 17.86 -12.56 -4.05
C TYR A 348 18.62 -13.64 -3.27
N ALA A 349 19.91 -13.42 -3.05
CA ALA A 349 20.68 -14.22 -2.11
C ALA A 349 20.12 -14.03 -0.69
N ASP A 350 20.01 -15.13 0.08
CA ASP A 350 19.42 -15.10 1.42
C ASP A 350 18.08 -14.35 1.45
N PRO A 351 17.05 -14.81 0.69
CA PRO A 351 15.81 -14.04 0.51
C PRO A 351 15.03 -13.82 1.82
N ASP A 352 15.20 -14.69 2.80
CA ASP A 352 14.53 -14.63 4.11
C ASP A 352 15.21 -13.65 5.09
N LYS A 353 16.43 -13.20 4.79
CA LYS A 353 17.16 -12.25 5.63
C LYS A 353 16.85 -10.81 5.24
N PHE A 354 16.74 -9.96 6.26
CA PHE A 354 16.60 -8.53 6.09
C PHE A 354 17.97 -7.88 5.95
N ILE A 355 18.38 -7.57 4.73
CA ILE A 355 19.71 -7.07 4.38
C ILE A 355 19.59 -5.77 3.56
N PRO A 356 19.51 -4.59 4.19
CA PRO A 356 19.46 -3.32 3.48
C PRO A 356 20.67 -3.07 2.56
N GLU A 357 21.84 -3.64 2.92
CA GLU A 357 23.09 -3.50 2.18
C GLU A 357 23.06 -4.13 0.79
N ARG A 358 22.09 -5.02 0.50
CA ARG A 358 21.95 -5.60 -0.85
C ARG A 358 21.65 -4.55 -1.92
N TRP A 359 21.00 -3.43 -1.54
CA TRP A 359 20.58 -2.37 -2.45
C TRP A 359 21.75 -1.49 -2.89
N THR A 360 22.70 -2.10 -3.62
CA THR A 360 23.82 -1.41 -4.28
C THR A 360 23.48 -1.08 -5.73
N LYS A 361 24.17 -0.11 -6.31
CA LYS A 361 24.02 0.23 -7.74
C LYS A 361 24.29 -0.99 -8.64
N GLU A 362 25.30 -1.80 -8.27
CA GLU A 362 25.64 -3.01 -9.01
C GLU A 362 24.54 -4.07 -8.95
N PHE A 363 23.95 -4.30 -7.76
CA PHE A 363 22.84 -5.22 -7.59
C PHE A 363 21.62 -4.78 -8.42
N LEU A 364 21.25 -3.50 -8.34
CA LEU A 364 20.13 -2.94 -9.10
C LEU A 364 20.33 -3.05 -10.61
N TYR A 365 21.56 -2.89 -11.10
CA TYR A 365 21.89 -3.04 -12.52
C TYR A 365 21.69 -4.48 -13.03
N LYS A 366 22.00 -5.48 -12.20
CA LYS A 366 21.89 -6.91 -12.53
C LYS A 366 20.48 -7.46 -12.34
N LEU A 367 19.66 -6.81 -11.52
CA LEU A 367 18.33 -7.28 -11.20
C LEU A 367 17.37 -7.06 -12.38
N PRO A 368 16.67 -8.08 -12.89
CA PRO A 368 15.63 -7.88 -13.90
C PRO A 368 14.58 -6.90 -13.41
N ARG A 369 14.12 -6.02 -14.31
CA ARG A 369 13.26 -4.88 -13.95
C ARG A 369 12.03 -5.28 -13.11
N PHE A 370 11.34 -6.35 -13.47
CA PHE A 370 10.16 -6.82 -12.76
C PHE A 370 10.43 -7.94 -11.77
N ALA A 371 11.70 -8.18 -11.41
CA ALA A 371 12.02 -8.95 -10.22
C ALA A 371 11.78 -8.15 -8.92
N TYR A 372 11.67 -6.80 -9.02
CA TYR A 372 11.26 -5.91 -7.93
C TYR A 372 10.20 -4.92 -8.43
N PHE A 373 8.95 -5.10 -8.01
CA PHE A 373 7.82 -4.25 -8.47
C PHE A 373 6.77 -4.01 -7.37
N PRO A 374 7.17 -3.49 -6.18
CA PRO A 374 6.25 -3.30 -5.06
C PRO A 374 5.10 -2.33 -5.37
N PHE A 375 5.30 -1.47 -6.38
CA PHE A 375 4.32 -0.48 -6.84
C PHE A 375 3.65 -0.88 -8.17
N GLY A 376 3.77 -2.16 -8.57
CA GLY A 376 3.27 -2.62 -9.85
C GLY A 376 4.09 -2.12 -11.03
N GLY A 377 3.45 -1.87 -12.17
CA GLY A 377 4.18 -1.43 -13.37
C GLY A 377 3.29 -0.91 -14.50
N GLY A 378 3.97 -0.31 -15.50
CA GLY A 378 3.34 0.21 -16.70
C GLY A 378 2.44 1.41 -16.45
N ILE A 379 1.41 1.55 -17.27
CA ILE A 379 0.47 2.68 -17.16
C ILE A 379 -0.38 2.65 -15.87
N ARG A 380 -0.41 1.49 -15.22
CA ARG A 380 -1.12 1.22 -13.97
C ARG A 380 -0.22 1.17 -12.74
N SER A 381 1.06 1.59 -12.88
CA SER A 381 1.93 1.75 -11.72
C SER A 381 1.30 2.69 -10.69
N CYS A 382 1.62 2.47 -9.43
CA CYS A 382 1.13 3.30 -8.33
C CYS A 382 1.45 4.78 -8.58
N ILE A 383 0.42 5.63 -8.56
CA ILE A 383 0.59 7.08 -8.71
C ILE A 383 1.30 7.68 -7.48
N GLY A 384 1.13 7.07 -6.31
CA GLY A 384 1.71 7.48 -5.04
C GLY A 384 3.08 6.89 -4.74
N GLU A 385 3.76 6.22 -5.67
CA GLU A 385 5.07 5.58 -5.43
C GLU A 385 6.08 6.53 -4.80
N THR A 386 6.34 7.67 -5.45
CA THR A 386 7.29 8.67 -4.95
C THR A 386 6.85 9.26 -3.60
N PHE A 387 5.55 9.46 -3.41
CA PHE A 387 4.98 9.95 -2.15
C PHE A 387 5.23 8.95 -1.03
N ALA A 388 4.91 7.67 -1.23
CA ALA A 388 5.09 6.62 -0.22
C ALA A 388 6.56 6.37 0.13
N VAL A 389 7.46 6.42 -0.87
CA VAL A 389 8.91 6.27 -0.63
C VAL A 389 9.45 7.45 0.17
N GLN A 390 9.08 8.68 -0.19
CA GLN A 390 9.48 9.88 0.54
C GLN A 390 8.96 9.85 1.98
N GLU A 391 7.68 9.51 2.17
CA GLU A 391 7.07 9.36 3.49
C GLU A 391 7.79 8.31 4.33
N GLY A 392 8.10 7.15 3.75
CA GLY A 392 8.81 6.07 4.41
C GLY A 392 10.20 6.49 4.90
N ILE A 393 10.99 7.15 4.04
CA ILE A 393 12.33 7.63 4.36
C ILE A 393 12.28 8.70 5.47
N LEU A 394 11.38 9.68 5.33
CA LEU A 394 11.23 10.76 6.32
C LEU A 394 10.70 10.22 7.67
N ALA A 395 9.83 9.20 7.65
CA ALA A 395 9.34 8.55 8.87
C ALA A 395 10.49 7.86 9.60
N LEU A 396 11.29 7.07 8.91
CA LEU A 396 12.46 6.41 9.49
C LEU A 396 13.46 7.44 10.04
N ALA A 397 13.78 8.49 9.29
CA ALA A 397 14.71 9.51 9.73
C ALA A 397 14.20 10.27 10.97
N THR A 398 12.94 10.72 10.96
CA THR A 398 12.37 11.51 12.07
C THR A 398 12.20 10.68 13.34
N ILE A 399 11.70 9.45 13.23
CA ILE A 399 11.49 8.57 14.38
C ILE A 399 12.85 8.18 15.01
N PHE A 400 13.81 7.71 14.18
CA PHE A 400 15.08 7.20 14.69
C PHE A 400 16.09 8.29 15.05
N GLN A 401 15.79 9.55 14.77
CA GLN A 401 16.51 10.68 15.33
C GLN A 401 16.29 10.78 16.86
N LYS A 402 15.07 10.52 17.32
CA LYS A 402 14.66 10.68 18.72
C LYS A 402 14.58 9.36 19.48
N TRP A 403 14.20 8.29 18.81
CA TRP A 403 13.83 7.03 19.43
C TRP A 403 14.75 5.88 19.04
N LYS A 404 15.01 5.00 19.99
CA LYS A 404 15.49 3.64 19.81
C LYS A 404 14.37 2.69 20.15
N ILE A 405 14.20 1.61 19.36
CA ILE A 405 13.15 0.64 19.60
C ILE A 405 13.74 -0.75 19.86
N ARG A 406 13.03 -1.54 20.63
CA ARG A 406 13.39 -2.94 20.91
C ARG A 406 12.14 -3.80 21.03
N PRO A 407 12.23 -5.11 20.81
CA PRO A 407 11.10 -6.01 21.00
C PRO A 407 10.66 -6.01 22.48
N THR A 408 9.38 -6.36 22.71
CA THR A 408 8.87 -6.71 24.03
C THR A 408 9.44 -8.07 24.48
N THR A 409 9.17 -8.48 25.70
CA THR A 409 9.56 -9.81 26.21
C THR A 409 8.92 -10.95 25.43
N GLU A 410 7.76 -10.73 24.80
CA GLU A 410 7.07 -11.69 23.93
C GLU A 410 7.72 -11.83 22.56
N GLY A 411 8.61 -10.88 22.21
CA GLY A 411 9.25 -10.82 20.90
C GLY A 411 8.38 -10.18 19.83
N VAL A 412 8.79 -10.34 18.55
CA VAL A 412 8.08 -9.87 17.36
C VAL A 412 7.80 -11.05 16.45
N SER A 413 6.56 -11.24 16.08
CA SER A 413 6.19 -12.24 15.08
C SER A 413 6.29 -11.65 13.67
N PHE A 414 6.98 -12.37 12.79
CA PHE A 414 7.09 -12.02 11.37
C PHE A 414 6.12 -12.79 10.47
N GLU A 415 5.14 -13.48 11.06
CA GLU A 415 4.15 -14.23 10.28
C GLU A 415 3.19 -13.26 9.59
N PRO A 416 3.12 -13.29 8.24
CA PRO A 416 2.20 -12.44 7.50
C PRO A 416 0.81 -13.10 7.41
N LYS A 417 -0.22 -12.26 7.33
CA LYS A 417 -1.60 -12.61 7.01
C LYS A 417 -2.01 -11.90 5.73
N ALA A 418 -2.58 -12.63 4.79
CA ALA A 418 -3.21 -12.02 3.62
C ALA A 418 -4.59 -11.48 4.01
N LEU A 419 -4.82 -10.19 3.83
CA LEU A 419 -6.11 -9.54 4.06
C LEU A 419 -6.47 -8.70 2.83
N GLY A 420 -7.46 -9.14 2.08
CA GLY A 420 -7.82 -8.51 0.81
C GLY A 420 -6.71 -8.67 -0.25
N GLY A 421 -5.86 -7.69 -0.43
CA GLY A 421 -4.67 -7.74 -1.30
C GLY A 421 -3.41 -7.40 -0.53
N PHE A 422 -3.50 -7.24 0.80
CA PHE A 422 -2.43 -6.70 1.65
C PHE A 422 -1.72 -7.76 2.48
N THR A 423 -0.44 -7.51 2.77
CA THR A 423 0.42 -8.35 3.63
C THR A 423 0.42 -7.79 5.05
N LYS A 424 -0.63 -8.04 5.82
CA LYS A 424 -0.72 -7.56 7.20
C LYS A 424 0.08 -8.46 8.15
N PRO A 425 0.55 -7.95 9.31
CA PRO A 425 0.99 -8.80 10.41
C PRO A 425 -0.18 -9.69 10.89
N LYS A 426 0.10 -10.97 11.13
CA LYS A 426 -0.90 -11.90 11.66
C LYS A 426 -1.20 -11.62 13.14
N TYR A 427 -0.19 -11.19 13.88
CA TYR A 427 -0.27 -10.82 15.29
C TYR A 427 0.12 -9.35 15.47
N PRO A 428 -0.36 -8.67 16.52
CA PRO A 428 0.06 -7.31 16.83
C PRO A 428 1.59 -7.20 16.95
N ILE A 429 2.15 -6.14 16.39
CA ILE A 429 3.57 -5.82 16.52
C ILE A 429 3.71 -4.76 17.60
N ASN A 430 4.12 -5.20 18.78
CA ASN A 430 4.37 -4.35 19.94
C ASN A 430 5.87 -4.16 20.13
N VAL A 431 6.31 -2.91 20.29
CA VAL A 431 7.70 -2.57 20.54
C VAL A 431 7.83 -1.62 21.75
N ILE A 432 8.95 -1.69 22.43
CA ILE A 432 9.30 -0.73 23.49
C ILE A 432 10.09 0.39 22.83
N VAL A 433 9.62 1.62 23.02
CA VAL A 433 10.31 2.84 22.56
C VAL A 433 11.17 3.38 23.70
N LYS A 434 12.42 3.77 23.40
CA LYS A 434 13.36 4.38 24.33
C LYS A 434 13.90 5.68 23.76
N SER A 435 13.82 6.77 24.53
CA SER A 435 14.41 8.04 24.13
C SER A 435 15.94 7.93 24.02
N ARG A 436 16.50 8.54 22.97
CA ARG A 436 17.96 8.60 22.75
C ARG A 436 18.64 9.75 23.51
N ASN A 437 17.86 10.73 23.98
CA ASN A 437 18.36 11.97 24.59
C ASN A 437 18.36 11.92 26.13
N ASN A 438 18.30 10.74 26.71
CA ASN A 438 18.38 10.54 28.16
C ASN A 438 19.62 9.73 28.57
#